data_321b65d3e46a362d8a8f5d684d53c51f
#
_entry.id   321b65d3e46a362d8a8f5d684d53c51f
#
_cell.length_a   1.000
_cell.length_b   1.000
_cell.length_c   1.000
_cell.angle_alpha   90.00
_cell.angle_beta   90.00
_cell.angle_gamma   90.00
#
_symmetry.space_group_name_H-M   'P 1'
#
loop_
_entity.id
_entity.type
_entity.pdbx_description
1 polymer ?
#
loop_
_entity_poly.entity_id
_entity_poly.type
_entity_poly.pdbx_seq_one_letter_code
_entity_poly.pdbx_strand_id
1 'polypeptide(L)'
;MQTFREKVAVITGAGSGMGRYLAILLARDGADVCVCDINGETLNETMAMLRKYNVSVSSHLLDVSDKESIEALPQKVIDEHGKVDLVFNNAGVGSGSYFQDMNRDNWDWVMGINFEGVVNSTRAFIPHMINNSEAAIVNTSSIFGMVTIPGQSVYHATKFAVRGFTESLALEMKQTNPNLQIHCVHPGHIGTNIATSARISDEDFDKTQARMSIFNRNPP
;
A
#
# COMPACT_ATOMS: atom_id res chain seq x y z
N MET A 1 -6.58 -5.53 18.80
CA MET A 1 -7.71 -6.10 18.01
C MET A 1 -7.69 -7.62 18.16
N GLN A 2 -8.78 -8.21 18.63
CA GLN A 2 -8.85 -9.68 18.86
C GLN A 2 -9.58 -10.41 17.72
N THR A 3 -10.35 -9.71 16.91
CA THR A 3 -11.11 -10.26 15.79
C THR A 3 -11.28 -9.23 14.69
N PHE A 4 -11.39 -9.68 13.45
CA PHE A 4 -11.72 -8.82 12.30
C PHE A 4 -13.22 -8.83 11.97
N ARG A 5 -14.02 -9.64 12.65
CA ARG A 5 -15.47 -9.66 12.45
C ARG A 5 -16.06 -8.27 12.71
N GLU A 6 -17.01 -7.87 11.84
CA GLU A 6 -17.67 -6.56 11.91
C GLU A 6 -16.72 -5.35 11.75
N LYS A 7 -15.47 -5.57 11.34
CA LYS A 7 -14.53 -4.50 10.96
C LYS A 7 -14.62 -4.22 9.47
N VAL A 8 -14.42 -2.97 9.12
CA VAL A 8 -14.33 -2.53 7.71
C VAL A 8 -12.88 -2.20 7.41
N ALA A 9 -12.31 -2.88 6.43
CA ALA A 9 -10.93 -2.73 6.01
C ALA A 9 -10.81 -2.16 4.60
N VAL A 10 -10.01 -1.12 4.43
CA VAL A 10 -9.65 -0.54 3.14
C VAL A 10 -8.24 -0.97 2.77
N ILE A 11 -8.04 -1.48 1.54
CA ILE A 11 -6.74 -1.96 1.08
C ILE A 11 -6.41 -1.33 -0.28
N THR A 12 -5.33 -0.54 -0.35
CA THR A 12 -4.81 -0.02 -1.63
C THR A 12 -3.82 -1.00 -2.27
N GLY A 13 -3.75 -1.01 -3.61
CA GLY A 13 -2.92 -1.97 -4.34
C GLY A 13 -3.44 -3.41 -4.19
N ALA A 14 -4.77 -3.58 -4.13
CA ALA A 14 -5.41 -4.85 -3.87
C ALA A 14 -5.71 -5.68 -5.13
N GLY A 15 -5.37 -5.17 -6.31
CA GLY A 15 -5.54 -5.89 -7.58
C GLY A 15 -4.60 -7.09 -7.72
N SER A 16 -3.49 -7.15 -6.98
CA SER A 16 -2.52 -8.24 -7.09
C SER A 16 -1.70 -8.44 -5.80
N GLY A 17 -0.82 -9.45 -5.83
CA GLY A 17 0.22 -9.65 -4.83
C GLY A 17 -0.27 -9.60 -3.38
N MET A 18 0.48 -8.90 -2.54
CA MET A 18 0.25 -8.84 -1.10
C MET A 18 -1.10 -8.21 -0.75
N GLY A 19 -1.53 -7.15 -1.46
CA GLY A 19 -2.81 -6.47 -1.20
C GLY A 19 -4.00 -7.39 -1.48
N ARG A 20 -3.97 -8.15 -2.59
CA ARG A 20 -4.99 -9.17 -2.92
C ARG A 20 -5.10 -10.23 -1.83
N TYR A 21 -3.96 -10.81 -1.42
CA TYR A 21 -3.97 -11.86 -0.39
C TYR A 21 -4.41 -11.33 0.97
N LEU A 22 -4.04 -10.11 1.33
CA LEU A 22 -4.50 -9.45 2.55
C LEU A 22 -6.02 -9.27 2.54
N ALA A 23 -6.60 -8.80 1.44
CA ALA A 23 -8.05 -8.66 1.30
C ALA A 23 -8.76 -10.02 1.48
N ILE A 24 -8.23 -11.09 0.85
CA ILE A 24 -8.77 -12.44 0.98
C ILE A 24 -8.71 -12.94 2.44
N LEU A 25 -7.60 -12.72 3.13
CA LEU A 25 -7.44 -13.15 4.53
C LEU A 25 -8.40 -12.40 5.45
N LEU A 26 -8.54 -11.09 5.29
CA LEU A 26 -9.45 -10.27 6.08
C LEU A 26 -10.92 -10.68 5.86
N ALA A 27 -11.33 -10.87 4.60
CA ALA A 27 -12.67 -11.35 4.25
C ALA A 27 -12.95 -12.75 4.81
N ARG A 28 -11.97 -13.67 4.74
CA ARG A 28 -12.07 -15.00 5.35
C ARG A 28 -12.29 -14.93 6.86
N ASP A 29 -11.62 -14.00 7.52
CA ASP A 29 -11.68 -13.82 8.97
C ASP A 29 -12.88 -12.92 9.40
N GLY A 30 -13.76 -12.55 8.43
CA GLY A 30 -15.05 -11.93 8.67
C GLY A 30 -15.08 -10.41 8.66
N ALA A 31 -14.05 -9.75 8.12
CA ALA A 31 -14.09 -8.32 7.87
C ALA A 31 -14.81 -7.99 6.56
N ASP A 32 -15.55 -6.90 6.55
CA ASP A 32 -15.97 -6.26 5.31
C ASP A 32 -14.77 -5.57 4.67
N VAL A 33 -14.64 -5.63 3.35
CA VAL A 33 -13.46 -5.15 2.66
C VAL A 33 -13.79 -4.22 1.48
N CYS A 34 -13.10 -3.10 1.46
CA CYS A 34 -13.04 -2.19 0.31
C CYS A 34 -11.66 -2.33 -0.33
N VAL A 35 -11.62 -2.74 -1.60
CA VAL A 35 -10.37 -2.97 -2.33
C VAL A 35 -10.16 -1.89 -3.40
N CYS A 36 -8.96 -1.32 -3.45
CA CYS A 36 -8.62 -0.24 -4.37
C CYS A 36 -7.38 -0.61 -5.20
N ASP A 37 -7.40 -0.34 -6.49
CA ASP A 37 -6.25 -0.50 -7.38
C ASP A 37 -6.40 0.40 -8.61
N ILE A 38 -5.28 0.72 -9.26
CA ILE A 38 -5.29 1.46 -10.53
C ILE A 38 -5.68 0.55 -11.72
N ASN A 39 -5.49 -0.77 -11.60
CA ASN A 39 -5.79 -1.75 -12.62
C ASN A 39 -7.15 -2.41 -12.38
N GLY A 40 -8.14 -2.00 -13.18
CA GLY A 40 -9.52 -2.49 -13.05
C GLY A 40 -9.68 -3.98 -13.38
N GLU A 41 -8.89 -4.54 -14.28
CA GLU A 41 -8.95 -5.96 -14.64
C GLU A 41 -8.54 -6.84 -13.45
N THR A 42 -7.35 -6.61 -12.91
CA THR A 42 -6.84 -7.35 -11.75
C THR A 42 -7.66 -7.10 -10.48
N LEU A 43 -8.25 -5.90 -10.35
CA LEU A 43 -9.16 -5.58 -9.26
C LEU A 43 -10.44 -6.41 -9.35
N ASN A 44 -11.00 -6.58 -10.56
CA ASN A 44 -12.17 -7.42 -10.80
C ASN A 44 -11.90 -8.90 -10.49
N GLU A 45 -10.69 -9.41 -10.79
CA GLU A 45 -10.28 -10.75 -10.38
C GLU A 45 -10.30 -10.90 -8.85
N THR A 46 -9.76 -9.91 -8.13
CA THR A 46 -9.78 -9.90 -6.65
C THR A 46 -11.21 -9.88 -6.13
N MET A 47 -12.09 -9.05 -6.70
CA MET A 47 -13.51 -9.01 -6.35
C MET A 47 -14.20 -10.38 -6.55
N ALA A 48 -13.90 -11.08 -7.65
CA ALA A 48 -14.45 -12.42 -7.91
C ALA A 48 -14.01 -13.44 -6.84
N MET A 49 -12.76 -13.31 -6.34
CA MET A 49 -12.25 -14.16 -5.26
C MET A 49 -12.89 -13.84 -3.91
N LEU A 50 -13.25 -12.58 -3.66
CA LEU A 50 -13.86 -12.14 -2.39
C LEU A 50 -15.33 -12.53 -2.26
N ARG A 51 -16.08 -12.64 -3.37
CA ARG A 51 -17.52 -12.97 -3.38
C ARG A 51 -17.88 -14.30 -2.74
N LYS A 52 -16.92 -15.20 -2.55
CA LYS A 52 -17.15 -16.51 -1.87
C LYS A 52 -17.26 -16.39 -0.35
N TYR A 53 -16.87 -15.26 0.24
CA TYR A 53 -16.99 -15.02 1.67
C TYR A 53 -18.29 -14.29 1.99
N ASN A 54 -18.85 -14.55 3.16
CA ASN A 54 -20.10 -13.94 3.61
C ASN A 54 -19.80 -12.61 4.34
N VAL A 55 -19.27 -11.64 3.58
CA VAL A 55 -18.93 -10.28 4.04
C VAL A 55 -19.31 -9.27 2.96
N SER A 56 -19.49 -8.02 3.35
CA SER A 56 -19.68 -6.92 2.39
C SER A 56 -18.36 -6.61 1.68
N VAL A 57 -18.41 -6.45 0.35
CA VAL A 57 -17.24 -6.13 -0.46
C VAL A 57 -17.54 -5.00 -1.44
N SER A 58 -16.64 -4.04 -1.51
CA SER A 58 -16.69 -2.95 -2.50
C SER A 58 -15.34 -2.77 -3.19
N SER A 59 -15.32 -2.08 -4.33
CA SER A 59 -14.10 -1.82 -5.08
C SER A 59 -14.09 -0.44 -5.73
N HIS A 60 -12.92 0.22 -5.72
CA HIS A 60 -12.71 1.50 -6.38
C HIS A 60 -11.49 1.46 -7.28
N LEU A 61 -11.68 1.87 -8.55
CA LEU A 61 -10.56 2.17 -9.43
C LEU A 61 -9.90 3.45 -8.92
N LEU A 62 -8.63 3.37 -8.50
CA LEU A 62 -7.97 4.42 -7.75
C LEU A 62 -6.48 4.48 -8.07
N ASP A 63 -6.01 5.64 -8.52
CA ASP A 63 -4.61 6.01 -8.48
C ASP A 63 -4.31 6.70 -7.14
N VAL A 64 -3.46 6.09 -6.30
CA VAL A 64 -3.10 6.65 -5.00
C VAL A 64 -2.27 7.94 -5.09
N SER A 65 -1.72 8.27 -6.25
CA SER A 65 -1.03 9.54 -6.51
C SER A 65 -2.02 10.69 -6.83
N ASP A 66 -3.27 10.36 -7.17
CA ASP A 66 -4.33 11.35 -7.35
C ASP A 66 -4.91 11.75 -5.99
N LYS A 67 -4.50 12.93 -5.55
CA LYS A 67 -4.86 13.48 -4.24
C LYS A 67 -6.38 13.64 -4.08
N GLU A 68 -7.08 14.14 -5.10
CA GLU A 68 -8.54 14.38 -5.02
C GLU A 68 -9.29 13.06 -4.87
N SER A 69 -8.91 12.05 -5.63
CA SER A 69 -9.50 10.71 -5.55
C SER A 69 -9.27 10.06 -4.19
N ILE A 70 -8.07 10.23 -3.60
CA ILE A 70 -7.75 9.73 -2.25
C ILE A 70 -8.54 10.48 -1.18
N GLU A 71 -8.66 11.80 -1.26
CA GLU A 71 -9.41 12.61 -0.29
C GLU A 71 -10.92 12.27 -0.29
N ALA A 72 -11.48 11.86 -1.43
CA ALA A 72 -12.87 11.46 -1.57
C ALA A 72 -13.15 10.02 -1.11
N LEU A 73 -12.13 9.16 -0.99
CA LEU A 73 -12.30 7.73 -0.74
C LEU A 73 -12.97 7.42 0.62
N PRO A 74 -12.59 8.05 1.75
CA PRO A 74 -13.19 7.73 3.05
C PRO A 74 -14.71 7.86 3.06
N GLN A 75 -15.27 8.93 2.46
CA GLN A 75 -16.72 9.11 2.40
C GLN A 75 -17.40 8.03 1.58
N LYS A 76 -16.84 7.63 0.42
CA LYS A 76 -17.36 6.52 -0.39
C LYS A 76 -17.44 5.21 0.41
N VAL A 77 -16.37 4.91 1.15
CA VAL A 77 -16.33 3.69 2.00
C VAL A 77 -17.37 3.77 3.11
N ILE A 78 -17.55 4.93 3.76
CA ILE A 78 -18.55 5.12 4.80
C ILE A 78 -19.97 4.98 4.23
N ASP A 79 -20.23 5.53 3.05
CA ASP A 79 -21.54 5.41 2.38
C ASP A 79 -21.89 3.94 2.06
N GLU A 80 -20.88 3.11 1.74
CA GLU A 80 -21.07 1.69 1.37
C GLU A 80 -21.07 0.74 2.58
N HIS A 81 -20.24 1.01 3.60
CA HIS A 81 -19.99 0.10 4.74
C HIS A 81 -20.34 0.70 6.10
N GLY A 82 -20.72 1.96 6.18
CA GLY A 82 -21.13 2.66 7.40
C GLY A 82 -19.98 3.16 8.28
N LYS A 83 -18.74 2.69 8.08
CA LYS A 83 -17.53 3.06 8.86
C LYS A 83 -16.25 2.63 8.19
N VAL A 84 -15.10 3.02 8.80
CA VAL A 84 -13.77 2.49 8.48
C VAL A 84 -13.05 2.16 9.78
N ASP A 85 -12.57 0.93 9.95
CA ASP A 85 -11.80 0.49 11.13
C ASP A 85 -10.32 0.26 10.80
N LEU A 86 -10.00 -0.19 9.58
CA LEU A 86 -8.68 -0.57 9.17
C LEU A 86 -8.33 0.05 7.81
N VAL A 87 -7.15 0.61 7.69
CA VAL A 87 -6.61 1.10 6.41
C VAL A 87 -5.24 0.48 6.17
N PHE A 88 -5.06 -0.17 5.03
CA PHE A 88 -3.79 -0.72 4.59
C PHE A 88 -3.29 0.06 3.38
N ASN A 89 -2.35 0.95 3.61
CA ASN A 89 -1.63 1.66 2.57
C ASN A 89 -0.56 0.74 2.01
N ASN A 90 -0.98 -0.12 1.07
CA ASN A 90 -0.16 -1.17 0.51
C ASN A 90 0.24 -0.90 -0.95
N ALA A 91 -0.46 -0.05 -1.68
CA ALA A 91 -0.08 0.32 -3.04
C ALA A 91 1.37 0.79 -3.11
N GLY A 92 2.08 0.33 -4.12
CA GLY A 92 3.48 0.72 -4.32
C GLY A 92 4.06 0.16 -5.61
N VAL A 93 5.09 0.82 -6.09
CA VAL A 93 5.79 0.48 -7.34
C VAL A 93 7.28 0.33 -7.10
N GLY A 94 7.92 -0.50 -7.92
CA GLY A 94 9.38 -0.63 -7.96
C GLY A 94 10.04 0.39 -8.89
N SER A 95 11.34 0.60 -8.69
CA SER A 95 12.21 1.33 -9.62
C SER A 95 13.55 0.62 -9.69
N GLY A 96 14.18 0.60 -10.87
CA GLY A 96 15.45 -0.05 -11.10
C GLY A 96 16.35 0.79 -12.00
N SER A 97 16.94 1.87 -11.47
CA SER A 97 17.87 2.71 -12.21
C SER A 97 18.95 3.27 -11.28
N TYR A 98 20.16 3.43 -11.78
CA TYR A 98 21.15 4.26 -11.07
C TYR A 98 20.68 5.72 -11.06
N PHE A 99 20.98 6.45 -10.01
CA PHE A 99 20.49 7.82 -9.84
C PHE A 99 20.90 8.76 -10.98
N GLN A 100 22.10 8.61 -11.50
CA GLN A 100 22.60 9.40 -12.64
C GLN A 100 21.82 9.17 -13.95
N ASP A 101 21.18 8.00 -14.09
CA ASP A 101 20.45 7.59 -15.30
C ASP A 101 18.93 7.74 -15.12
N MET A 102 18.49 8.14 -13.92
CA MET A 102 17.08 8.28 -13.58
C MET A 102 16.55 9.64 -14.03
N ASN A 103 15.51 9.63 -14.87
CA ASN A 103 14.83 10.86 -15.23
C ASN A 103 13.93 11.37 -14.08
N ARG A 104 13.59 12.66 -14.14
CA ARG A 104 12.78 13.31 -13.10
C ARG A 104 11.38 12.72 -13.01
N ASP A 105 10.75 12.36 -14.12
CA ASP A 105 9.38 11.83 -14.16
C ASP A 105 9.29 10.49 -13.44
N ASN A 106 10.29 9.61 -13.59
CA ASN A 106 10.35 8.35 -12.86
C ASN A 106 10.54 8.58 -11.36
N TRP A 107 11.36 9.53 -10.97
CA TRP A 107 11.53 9.94 -9.57
C TRP A 107 10.19 10.39 -8.97
N ASP A 108 9.54 11.35 -9.62
CA ASP A 108 8.28 11.94 -9.15
C ASP A 108 7.15 10.90 -9.13
N TRP A 109 7.10 10.01 -10.09
CA TRP A 109 6.14 8.91 -10.13
C TRP A 109 6.30 7.95 -8.92
N VAL A 110 7.53 7.52 -8.60
CA VAL A 110 7.77 6.64 -7.46
C VAL A 110 7.47 7.35 -6.14
N MET A 111 7.89 8.62 -6.00
CA MET A 111 7.59 9.44 -4.81
C MET A 111 6.08 9.62 -4.64
N GLY A 112 5.37 9.97 -5.70
CA GLY A 112 3.92 10.19 -5.70
C GLY A 112 3.14 8.98 -5.22
N ILE A 113 3.50 7.78 -5.68
CA ILE A 113 2.80 6.55 -5.32
C ILE A 113 3.26 6.04 -3.94
N ASN A 114 4.57 5.85 -3.74
CA ASN A 114 5.09 5.12 -2.59
C ASN A 114 5.12 5.93 -1.31
N PHE A 115 5.17 7.27 -1.39
CA PHE A 115 5.24 8.13 -0.20
C PHE A 115 4.05 9.08 -0.11
N GLU A 116 3.83 9.95 -1.11
CA GLU A 116 2.72 10.92 -1.06
C GLU A 116 1.35 10.22 -1.00
N GLY A 117 1.17 9.13 -1.74
CA GLY A 117 -0.05 8.30 -1.68
C GLY A 117 -0.32 7.78 -0.26
N VAL A 118 0.71 7.32 0.44
CA VAL A 118 0.60 6.87 1.85
C VAL A 118 0.24 8.04 2.77
N VAL A 119 0.90 9.19 2.62
CA VAL A 119 0.66 10.39 3.44
C VAL A 119 -0.76 10.92 3.22
N ASN A 120 -1.18 11.07 1.96
CA ASN A 120 -2.49 11.59 1.59
C ASN A 120 -3.62 10.67 2.06
N SER A 121 -3.48 9.36 1.87
CA SER A 121 -4.44 8.36 2.36
C SER A 121 -4.52 8.40 3.90
N THR A 122 -3.40 8.38 4.59
CA THR A 122 -3.36 8.46 6.06
C THR A 122 -4.07 9.72 6.54
N ARG A 123 -3.80 10.88 5.94
CA ARG A 123 -4.43 12.15 6.27
C ARG A 123 -5.95 12.13 6.03
N ALA A 124 -6.39 11.56 4.91
CA ALA A 124 -7.80 11.49 4.55
C ALA A 124 -8.60 10.62 5.53
N PHE A 125 -8.05 9.48 5.97
CA PHE A 125 -8.77 8.53 6.81
C PHE A 125 -8.76 8.88 8.30
N ILE A 126 -7.72 9.51 8.85
CA ILE A 126 -7.61 9.83 10.28
C ILE A 126 -8.88 10.48 10.84
N PRO A 127 -9.48 11.56 10.25
CA PRO A 127 -10.65 12.21 10.81
C PRO A 127 -11.87 11.29 10.99
N HIS A 128 -11.97 10.25 10.16
CA HIS A 128 -13.06 9.28 10.18
C HIS A 128 -12.83 8.11 11.13
N MET A 129 -11.61 7.96 11.67
CA MET A 129 -11.20 6.82 12.49
C MET A 129 -10.88 7.17 13.94
N ILE A 130 -10.59 8.45 14.25
CA ILE A 130 -10.16 8.88 15.60
C ILE A 130 -11.20 8.64 16.69
N ASN A 131 -12.48 8.58 16.33
CA ASN A 131 -13.58 8.36 17.28
C ASN A 131 -13.98 6.87 17.42
N ASN A 132 -13.34 5.97 16.69
CA ASN A 132 -13.59 4.55 16.81
C ASN A 132 -13.01 4.02 18.12
N SER A 133 -13.70 3.05 18.73
CA SER A 133 -13.20 2.40 19.95
C SER A 133 -11.91 1.63 19.72
N GLU A 134 -11.67 1.20 18.48
CA GLU A 134 -10.47 0.48 18.05
C GLU A 134 -10.30 0.61 16.52
N ALA A 135 -9.23 1.23 16.08
CA ALA A 135 -8.90 1.41 14.66
C ALA A 135 -7.40 1.27 14.41
N ALA A 136 -7.00 0.98 13.17
CA ALA A 136 -5.60 0.95 12.80
C ALA A 136 -5.34 1.38 11.34
N ILE A 137 -4.22 2.09 11.14
CA ILE A 137 -3.63 2.35 9.82
C ILE A 137 -2.30 1.60 9.74
N VAL A 138 -2.12 0.82 8.68
CA VAL A 138 -0.92 0.03 8.41
C VAL A 138 -0.26 0.55 7.14
N ASN A 139 0.91 1.12 7.26
CA ASN A 139 1.70 1.64 6.15
C ASN A 139 2.78 0.65 5.74
N THR A 140 2.81 0.33 4.44
CA THR A 140 3.75 -0.65 3.89
C THR A 140 5.05 0.03 3.48
N SER A 141 6.07 -0.10 4.33
CA SER A 141 7.47 0.18 4.00
C SER A 141 8.08 -1.04 3.26
N SER A 142 9.29 -1.41 3.60
CA SER A 142 10.03 -2.55 3.05
C SER A 142 11.24 -2.84 3.95
N ILE A 143 11.86 -4.01 3.81
CA ILE A 143 13.24 -4.21 4.27
C ILE A 143 14.17 -3.12 3.71
N PHE A 144 13.87 -2.59 2.52
CA PHE A 144 14.57 -1.47 1.90
C PHE A 144 14.20 -0.08 2.49
N GLY A 145 13.41 -0.02 3.52
CA GLY A 145 13.29 1.10 4.46
C GLY A 145 14.19 0.95 5.69
N MET A 146 15.06 -0.07 5.72
CA MET A 146 16.02 -0.37 6.80
C MET A 146 17.45 -0.54 6.30
N VAL A 147 17.61 -1.13 5.10
CA VAL A 147 18.89 -1.37 4.43
C VAL A 147 18.84 -0.86 2.99
N THR A 148 20.01 -0.65 2.38
CA THR A 148 20.10 -0.10 1.02
C THR A 148 20.94 -0.98 0.10
N ILE A 149 20.61 -0.93 -1.20
CA ILE A 149 21.39 -1.55 -2.28
C ILE A 149 21.55 -0.54 -3.44
N PRO A 150 22.56 -0.67 -4.29
CA PRO A 150 22.70 0.19 -5.49
C PRO A 150 21.55 0.04 -6.46
N GLY A 151 21.24 1.09 -7.25
CA GLY A 151 20.28 1.05 -8.35
C GLY A 151 18.81 1.19 -7.94
N GLN A 152 18.52 1.53 -6.69
CA GLN A 152 17.16 1.73 -6.19
C GLN A 152 17.03 2.96 -5.26
N SER A 153 17.77 4.02 -5.53
CA SER A 153 17.86 5.18 -4.63
C SER A 153 16.50 5.81 -4.31
N VAL A 154 15.63 6.02 -5.31
CA VAL A 154 14.28 6.58 -5.09
C VAL A 154 13.40 5.62 -4.30
N TYR A 155 13.44 4.32 -4.58
CA TYR A 155 12.65 3.34 -3.84
C TYR A 155 13.06 3.32 -2.36
N HIS A 156 14.37 3.28 -2.08
CA HIS A 156 14.88 3.40 -0.71
C HIS A 156 14.42 4.69 -0.05
N ALA A 157 14.57 5.84 -0.74
CA ALA A 157 14.14 7.13 -0.20
C ALA A 157 12.67 7.10 0.22
N THR A 158 11.77 6.56 -0.63
CA THR A 158 10.35 6.45 -0.27
C THR A 158 10.10 5.52 0.91
N LYS A 159 10.76 4.37 0.97
CA LYS A 159 10.51 3.37 2.03
C LYS A 159 11.11 3.79 3.38
N PHE A 160 12.24 4.50 3.40
CA PHE A 160 12.75 5.16 4.60
C PHE A 160 11.84 6.31 5.03
N ALA A 161 11.33 7.11 4.09
CA ALA A 161 10.38 8.19 4.38
C ALA A 161 9.06 7.65 4.98
N VAL A 162 8.47 6.59 4.41
CA VAL A 162 7.28 5.92 4.96
C VAL A 162 7.53 5.44 6.38
N ARG A 163 8.68 4.82 6.64
CA ARG A 163 9.06 4.39 7.98
C ARG A 163 9.12 5.55 8.95
N GLY A 164 9.92 6.58 8.66
CA GLY A 164 10.09 7.74 9.55
C GLY A 164 8.78 8.47 9.82
N PHE A 165 7.97 8.69 8.77
CA PHE A 165 6.63 9.25 8.89
C PHE A 165 5.73 8.41 9.79
N THR A 166 5.68 7.11 9.57
CA THR A 166 4.79 6.20 10.30
C THR A 166 5.18 6.07 11.77
N GLU A 167 6.48 5.93 12.07
CA GLU A 167 7.00 5.83 13.44
C GLU A 167 6.72 7.12 14.24
N SER A 168 6.91 8.29 13.62
CA SER A 168 6.58 9.57 14.26
C SER A 168 5.09 9.71 14.52
N LEU A 169 4.26 9.47 13.51
CA LEU A 169 2.80 9.54 13.62
C LEU A 169 2.25 8.56 14.67
N ALA A 170 2.82 7.37 14.80
CA ALA A 170 2.43 6.41 15.83
C ALA A 170 2.63 6.96 17.26
N LEU A 171 3.71 7.72 17.49
CA LEU A 171 3.95 8.39 18.77
C LEU A 171 2.97 9.53 19.01
N GLU A 172 2.64 10.31 17.99
CA GLU A 172 1.64 11.38 18.06
C GLU A 172 0.24 10.82 18.38
N MET A 173 -0.20 9.80 17.67
CA MET A 173 -1.51 9.18 17.90
C MET A 173 -1.58 8.51 19.26
N LYS A 174 -0.52 7.89 19.75
CA LYS A 174 -0.48 7.33 21.10
C LYS A 174 -0.76 8.38 22.19
N GLN A 175 -0.37 9.63 21.96
CA GLN A 175 -0.60 10.74 22.91
C GLN A 175 -1.98 11.36 22.77
N THR A 176 -2.50 11.48 21.54
CA THR A 176 -3.71 12.25 21.23
C THR A 176 -4.94 11.37 21.01
N ASN A 177 -4.78 10.21 20.41
CA ASN A 177 -5.88 9.31 20.00
C ASN A 177 -5.46 7.84 20.16
N PRO A 178 -5.30 7.33 21.40
CA PRO A 178 -4.67 6.01 21.67
C PRO A 178 -5.45 4.83 21.10
N ASN A 179 -6.72 5.01 20.72
CA ASN A 179 -7.54 3.98 20.08
C ASN A 179 -7.24 3.81 18.58
N LEU A 180 -6.59 4.79 17.94
CA LEU A 180 -6.12 4.71 16.56
C LEU A 180 -4.65 4.31 16.54
N GLN A 181 -4.37 3.07 16.21
CA GLN A 181 -3.02 2.53 16.12
C GLN A 181 -2.42 2.76 14.73
N ILE A 182 -1.14 3.16 14.69
CA ILE A 182 -0.41 3.36 13.44
C ILE A 182 0.75 2.36 13.39
N HIS A 183 0.81 1.56 12.33
CA HIS A 183 1.79 0.50 12.17
C HIS A 183 2.60 0.66 10.89
N CYS A 184 3.89 0.38 10.98
CA CYS A 184 4.78 0.26 9.82
C CYS A 184 5.15 -1.22 9.63
N VAL A 185 4.91 -1.76 8.43
CA VAL A 185 5.34 -3.13 8.09
C VAL A 185 6.48 -3.08 7.10
N HIS A 186 7.43 -4.01 7.27
CA HIS A 186 8.66 -4.08 6.48
C HIS A 186 8.76 -5.43 5.76
N PRO A 187 7.97 -5.66 4.69
CA PRO A 187 8.07 -6.90 3.94
C PRO A 187 9.48 -7.09 3.37
N GLY A 188 9.95 -8.34 3.42
CA GLY A 188 11.18 -8.76 2.76
C GLY A 188 10.94 -9.09 1.29
N HIS A 189 11.68 -10.08 0.78
CA HIS A 189 11.44 -10.60 -0.58
C HIS A 189 10.14 -11.40 -0.61
N ILE A 190 9.13 -10.86 -1.27
CA ILE A 190 7.84 -11.52 -1.49
C ILE A 190 7.65 -11.65 -2.99
N GLY A 191 7.19 -12.82 -3.45
CA GLY A 191 6.90 -13.12 -4.85
C GLY A 191 5.72 -12.32 -5.40
N THR A 192 5.90 -11.01 -5.56
CA THR A 192 4.94 -10.07 -6.14
C THR A 192 5.45 -9.54 -7.47
N ASN A 193 4.56 -8.93 -8.25
CA ASN A 193 4.92 -8.30 -9.54
C ASN A 193 5.69 -6.97 -9.39
N ILE A 194 6.01 -6.52 -8.17
CA ILE A 194 6.63 -5.20 -7.94
C ILE A 194 7.99 -5.05 -8.66
N ALA A 195 8.74 -6.13 -8.77
CA ALA A 195 10.03 -6.12 -9.49
C ALA A 195 9.86 -6.18 -11.01
N THR A 196 8.86 -6.93 -11.50
CA THR A 196 8.61 -7.10 -12.94
C THR A 196 7.85 -5.93 -13.56
N SER A 197 7.08 -5.18 -12.75
CA SER A 197 6.37 -3.96 -13.14
C SER A 197 7.15 -2.67 -12.86
N ALA A 198 8.39 -2.77 -12.38
CA ALA A 198 9.23 -1.61 -12.11
C ALA A 198 9.53 -0.83 -13.40
N ARG A 199 9.43 0.50 -13.34
CA ARG A 199 9.94 1.35 -14.43
C ARG A 199 11.45 1.33 -14.41
N ILE A 200 12.04 1.09 -15.59
CA ILE A 200 13.48 1.07 -15.83
C ILE A 200 13.74 2.14 -16.89
N SER A 201 14.82 2.91 -16.76
CA SER A 201 15.19 3.89 -17.78
C SER A 201 15.57 3.17 -19.08
N ASP A 202 15.10 3.67 -20.23
CA ASP A 202 15.22 3.03 -21.54
C ASP A 202 16.69 2.84 -21.99
N GLU A 203 17.63 3.64 -21.50
CA GLU A 203 19.04 3.56 -21.88
C GLU A 203 19.81 2.34 -21.34
N ASP A 204 19.27 1.61 -20.38
CA ASP A 204 19.97 0.52 -19.71
C ASP A 204 19.08 -0.71 -19.40
N PHE A 205 18.02 -0.91 -20.21
CA PHE A 205 17.03 -1.96 -19.97
C PHE A 205 17.70 -3.35 -19.81
N ASP A 206 18.60 -3.73 -20.75
CA ASP A 206 19.26 -5.04 -20.73
C ASP A 206 20.20 -5.20 -19.54
N LYS A 207 20.94 -4.16 -19.16
CA LYS A 207 21.84 -4.17 -18.01
C LYS A 207 21.08 -4.19 -16.70
N THR A 208 19.98 -3.46 -16.62
CA THR A 208 19.14 -3.41 -15.41
C THR A 208 18.35 -4.70 -15.23
N GLN A 209 17.82 -5.30 -16.31
CA GLN A 209 17.21 -6.63 -16.31
C GLN A 209 18.21 -7.70 -15.85
N ALA A 210 19.43 -7.69 -16.36
CA ALA A 210 20.48 -8.61 -15.94
C ALA A 210 20.82 -8.46 -14.44
N ARG A 211 20.84 -7.24 -13.91
CA ARG A 211 21.09 -6.94 -12.50
C ARG A 211 19.90 -7.33 -11.62
N MET A 212 18.67 -7.05 -12.04
CA MET A 212 17.47 -7.48 -11.32
C MET A 212 17.29 -8.99 -11.31
N SER A 213 17.73 -9.70 -12.37
CA SER A 213 17.71 -11.16 -12.42
C SER A 213 18.57 -11.82 -11.33
N ILE A 214 19.58 -11.12 -10.80
CA ILE A 214 20.40 -11.61 -9.68
C ILE A 214 19.56 -11.70 -8.40
N PHE A 215 18.60 -10.77 -8.19
CA PHE A 215 17.68 -10.82 -7.05
C PHE A 215 16.59 -11.89 -7.19
N ASN A 216 16.23 -12.24 -8.43
CA ASN A 216 15.23 -13.29 -8.71
C ASN A 216 15.81 -14.73 -8.66
N ARG A 217 17.11 -14.91 -8.46
CA ARG A 217 17.76 -16.23 -8.46
C ARG A 217 17.70 -16.97 -7.13
N ASN A 218 17.18 -16.41 -6.09
CA ASN A 218 16.91 -17.12 -4.84
C ASN A 218 15.39 -17.24 -4.65
N PRO A 219 14.79 -18.36 -5.10
CA PRO A 219 13.41 -18.68 -4.72
C PRO A 219 13.33 -18.96 -3.21
N PRO A 220 12.16 -18.85 -2.63
CA PRO A 220 11.93 -19.12 -1.21
C PRO A 220 12.26 -20.54 -0.82
#